data_445fb897ce529263219009e88ad6240e
#
_entry.id   445fb897ce529263219009e88ad6240e
#
_cell.length_a   1.000
_cell.length_b   1.000
_cell.length_c   1.000
_cell.angle_alpha   90.00
_cell.angle_beta   90.00
_cell.angle_gamma   90.00
#
_symmetry.space_group_name_H-M   'P 1'
#
loop_
_entity.id
_entity.type
_entity.pdbx_description
1 polymer ?
#
loop_
_entity_poly.entity_id
_entity_poly.type
_entity_poly.pdbx_seq_one_letter_code
_entity_poly.pdbx_strand_id
1 'polypeptide(L)'
;QTSTSDGEYVNLTGLIPDQQFSMKRSAEDDMCFSLASYFASEGVKSYAYHNNSLSYYDRYLSHPNLGYNFKACKLGDLDEKKYGGQVFTMEHSNYWPASDLDMMKATIPEYIQEDRFHVYYMTVSGHMNYNFTGNKMSSLHKEDVADLPYSEEGRAYIACNMELDLALQYLIEQLDAAGKLENTVICLSADHYPYGMEVSNLEELAGRPLDGTLDIYHNNLILWNSEMETVEVTKTASSLDILPTLLNLFGFDYDARLYAGKDILSETSPLVIFADRSFITDKVSYNKKSKEVVWADGVEPDDEYLDAVKSQVKGLYNYSAGILNQNFYKYVEEALPEEYHSKVDPEWIAPHPKTETPKENTAGSTEAAGTEE
;
A
#
# COMPACT_ATOMS: atom_id res chain seq x y z
N GLN A 1 -10.91 3.53 6.79
CA GLN A 1 -11.18 2.41 5.89
C GLN A 1 -10.70 2.79 4.50
N THR A 2 -9.75 2.04 3.98
CA THR A 2 -9.26 2.16 2.61
C THR A 2 -9.68 0.92 1.82
N SER A 3 -9.86 1.06 0.51
CA SER A 3 -9.82 -0.06 -0.42
C SER A 3 -8.36 -0.37 -0.76
N THR A 4 -8.08 -1.47 -1.45
CA THR A 4 -6.72 -1.81 -1.91
C THR A 4 -6.07 -0.64 -2.66
N SER A 5 -6.78 -0.03 -3.62
CA SER A 5 -6.26 1.10 -4.40
C SER A 5 -5.97 2.35 -3.55
N ASP A 6 -6.82 2.63 -2.54
CA ASP A 6 -6.60 3.75 -1.62
C ASP A 6 -5.44 3.45 -0.66
N GLY A 7 -5.27 2.20 -0.22
CA GLY A 7 -4.13 1.76 0.59
C GLY A 7 -2.81 1.94 -0.15
N GLU A 8 -2.74 1.53 -1.43
CA GLU A 8 -1.58 1.79 -2.28
C GLU A 8 -1.29 3.28 -2.43
N TYR A 9 -2.34 4.09 -2.69
CA TYR A 9 -2.19 5.54 -2.83
C TYR A 9 -1.59 6.17 -1.58
N VAL A 10 -2.09 5.81 -0.40
CA VAL A 10 -1.56 6.28 0.89
C VAL A 10 -0.09 5.91 1.06
N ASN A 11 0.26 4.64 0.84
CA ASN A 11 1.60 4.13 1.07
C ASN A 11 2.64 4.70 0.09
N LEU A 12 2.25 4.89 -1.18
CA LEU A 12 3.17 5.32 -2.23
C LEU A 12 3.28 6.84 -2.38
N THR A 13 2.29 7.60 -1.87
CA THR A 13 2.26 9.06 -2.03
C THR A 13 2.27 9.84 -0.72
N GLY A 14 1.96 9.22 0.42
CA GLY A 14 1.79 9.91 1.70
C GLY A 14 0.63 10.90 1.73
N LEU A 15 -0.36 10.76 0.82
CA LEU A 15 -1.51 11.64 0.68
C LEU A 15 -2.82 10.93 1.06
N ILE A 16 -3.79 11.71 1.50
CA ILE A 16 -5.12 11.20 1.84
C ILE A 16 -5.91 11.00 0.53
N PRO A 17 -6.40 9.78 0.23
CA PRO A 17 -7.22 9.56 -0.95
C PRO A 17 -8.58 10.26 -0.82
N ASP A 18 -9.09 10.76 -1.93
CA ASP A 18 -10.49 11.17 -2.03
C ASP A 18 -11.36 9.97 -2.48
N GLN A 19 -12.67 10.13 -2.47
CA GLN A 19 -13.61 9.05 -2.83
C GLN A 19 -13.73 8.82 -4.35
N GLN A 20 -12.75 9.26 -5.16
CA GLN A 20 -12.81 9.28 -6.62
C GLN A 20 -11.66 8.52 -7.28
N PHE A 21 -11.21 7.42 -6.70
CA PHE A 21 -10.13 6.59 -7.24
C PHE A 21 -8.82 7.38 -7.43
N SER A 22 -8.28 7.91 -6.33
CA SER A 22 -7.09 8.79 -6.34
C SER A 22 -5.88 8.17 -7.04
N MET A 23 -5.61 6.86 -6.86
CA MET A 23 -4.52 6.17 -7.54
C MET A 23 -4.69 6.21 -9.07
N LYS A 24 -5.89 5.97 -9.59
CA LYS A 24 -6.15 6.07 -11.03
C LYS A 24 -5.98 7.49 -11.55
N ARG A 25 -6.49 8.47 -10.82
CA ARG A 25 -6.36 9.89 -11.19
C ARG A 25 -4.91 10.37 -11.15
N SER A 26 -4.10 9.89 -10.22
CA SER A 26 -2.69 10.23 -10.13
C SER A 26 -1.88 9.86 -11.38
N ALA A 27 -2.41 8.98 -12.25
CA ALA A 27 -1.77 8.64 -13.52
C ALA A 27 -1.76 9.79 -14.56
N GLU A 28 -2.57 10.82 -14.34
CA GLU A 28 -2.70 11.99 -15.24
C GLU A 28 -1.97 13.23 -14.70
N ASP A 29 -1.44 13.15 -13.46
CA ASP A 29 -0.78 14.26 -12.76
C ASP A 29 0.71 14.01 -12.57
N ASP A 30 1.50 15.06 -12.37
CA ASP A 30 2.94 14.93 -12.06
C ASP A 30 3.11 14.48 -10.59
N MET A 31 3.45 13.21 -10.38
CA MET A 31 3.63 12.61 -9.05
C MET A 31 5.11 12.44 -8.69
N CYS A 32 5.89 13.50 -8.89
CA CYS A 32 7.35 13.53 -8.81
C CYS A 32 7.95 13.36 -7.39
N PHE A 33 7.12 13.32 -6.34
CA PHE A 33 7.57 13.17 -4.94
C PHE A 33 7.20 11.80 -4.35
N SER A 34 7.23 10.76 -5.16
CA SER A 34 7.11 9.36 -4.73
C SER A 34 8.45 8.82 -4.22
N LEU A 35 8.43 7.71 -3.47
CA LEU A 35 9.67 7.04 -3.04
C LEU A 35 10.54 6.61 -4.25
N ALA A 36 9.90 6.17 -5.35
CA ALA A 36 10.62 5.81 -6.56
C ALA A 36 11.36 7.00 -7.19
N SER A 37 10.75 8.19 -7.17
CA SER A 37 11.40 9.42 -7.66
C SER A 37 12.62 9.80 -6.82
N TYR A 38 12.56 9.66 -5.50
CA TYR A 38 13.73 9.89 -4.64
C TYR A 38 14.85 8.87 -4.88
N PHE A 39 14.51 7.59 -5.02
CA PHE A 39 15.52 6.61 -5.40
C PHE A 39 16.13 6.88 -6.78
N ALA A 40 15.34 7.36 -7.74
CA ALA A 40 15.85 7.75 -9.04
C ALA A 40 16.84 8.92 -8.98
N SER A 41 16.69 9.88 -8.05
CA SER A 41 17.65 10.95 -7.85
C SER A 41 19.04 10.45 -7.42
N GLU A 42 19.08 9.26 -6.82
CA GLU A 42 20.31 8.54 -6.45
C GLU A 42 20.76 7.52 -7.51
N GLY A 43 20.14 7.53 -8.70
CA GLY A 43 20.43 6.57 -9.78
C GLY A 43 19.98 5.15 -9.50
N VAL A 44 18.99 4.96 -8.61
CA VAL A 44 18.44 3.65 -8.25
C VAL A 44 17.14 3.42 -8.97
N LYS A 45 17.06 2.30 -9.71
CA LYS A 45 15.87 1.88 -10.42
C LYS A 45 14.84 1.28 -9.46
N SER A 46 13.59 1.66 -9.66
CA SER A 46 12.45 1.16 -8.87
C SER A 46 11.59 0.20 -9.68
N TYR A 47 11.22 -0.92 -9.08
CA TYR A 47 10.38 -1.96 -9.65
C TYR A 47 9.09 -2.07 -8.86
N ALA A 48 7.99 -2.43 -9.54
CA ALA A 48 6.75 -2.77 -8.86
C ALA A 48 6.10 -3.99 -9.52
N TYR A 49 5.60 -4.91 -8.68
CA TYR A 49 5.03 -6.17 -9.13
C TYR A 49 3.69 -6.46 -8.48
N HIS A 50 2.79 -7.08 -9.27
CA HIS A 50 1.49 -7.52 -8.79
C HIS A 50 1.09 -8.85 -9.43
N ASN A 51 0.71 -9.83 -8.63
CA ASN A 51 0.35 -11.18 -9.09
C ASN A 51 -1.13 -11.32 -9.50
N ASN A 52 -1.74 -10.25 -9.98
CA ASN A 52 -3.05 -10.24 -10.61
C ASN A 52 -2.97 -9.49 -11.94
N SER A 53 -4.12 -9.21 -12.58
CA SER A 53 -4.17 -8.61 -13.91
C SER A 53 -3.59 -7.20 -13.95
N LEU A 54 -2.92 -6.89 -15.04
CA LEU A 54 -2.30 -5.60 -15.30
C LEU A 54 -3.30 -4.43 -15.27
N SER A 55 -4.50 -4.65 -15.80
CA SER A 55 -5.53 -3.62 -15.91
C SER A 55 -6.33 -3.38 -14.62
N TYR A 56 -6.11 -4.18 -13.59
CA TYR A 56 -6.85 -4.00 -12.35
C TYR A 56 -6.43 -2.71 -11.65
N TYR A 57 -7.38 -1.81 -11.41
CA TYR A 57 -7.19 -0.43 -10.94
C TYR A 57 -6.30 0.44 -11.83
N ASP A 58 -6.11 0.08 -13.11
CA ASP A 58 -5.26 0.80 -14.07
C ASP A 58 -3.82 1.04 -13.57
N ARG A 59 -3.27 0.07 -12.81
CA ARG A 59 -1.90 0.14 -12.25
C ARG A 59 -0.83 0.30 -13.32
N TYR A 60 -1.08 -0.21 -14.52
CA TYR A 60 -0.18 -0.06 -15.68
C TYR A 60 0.01 1.39 -16.13
N LEU A 61 -0.82 2.32 -15.65
CA LEU A 61 -0.68 3.76 -15.86
C LEU A 61 -0.14 4.47 -14.62
N SER A 62 -0.73 4.20 -13.44
CA SER A 62 -0.40 4.94 -12.23
C SER A 62 0.99 4.62 -11.68
N HIS A 63 1.41 3.35 -11.66
CA HIS A 63 2.72 2.98 -11.10
C HIS A 63 3.90 3.47 -11.94
N PRO A 64 3.88 3.36 -13.30
CA PRO A 64 4.89 4.03 -14.13
C PRO A 64 4.96 5.53 -13.90
N ASN A 65 3.82 6.20 -13.71
CA ASN A 65 3.77 7.62 -13.42
C ASN A 65 4.36 8.00 -12.05
N LEU A 66 4.34 7.07 -11.09
CA LEU A 66 5.05 7.20 -9.81
C LEU A 66 6.55 6.87 -9.92
N GLY A 67 7.06 6.48 -11.08
CA GLY A 67 8.48 6.17 -11.31
C GLY A 67 8.86 4.69 -11.22
N TYR A 68 7.88 3.78 -11.17
CA TYR A 68 8.14 2.34 -11.10
C TYR A 68 8.17 1.67 -12.46
N ASN A 69 9.13 0.79 -12.69
CA ASN A 69 9.05 -0.24 -13.73
C ASN A 69 8.01 -1.28 -13.29
N PHE A 70 6.74 -1.05 -13.62
CA PHE A 70 5.63 -1.86 -13.16
C PHE A 70 5.37 -3.05 -14.07
N LYS A 71 5.21 -4.24 -13.48
CA LYS A 71 4.78 -5.44 -14.17
C LYS A 71 3.73 -6.20 -13.36
N ALA A 72 2.76 -6.79 -14.06
CA ALA A 72 1.73 -7.64 -13.48
C ALA A 72 1.79 -9.06 -14.05
N CYS A 73 1.11 -10.00 -13.38
CA CYS A 73 1.05 -11.38 -13.85
C CYS A 73 0.32 -11.47 -15.19
N LYS A 74 0.90 -12.21 -16.12
CA LYS A 74 0.27 -12.54 -17.40
C LYS A 74 -0.86 -13.55 -17.17
N LEU A 75 -2.11 -13.13 -17.36
CA LEU A 75 -3.30 -13.97 -17.22
C LEU A 75 -3.81 -14.54 -18.55
N GLY A 76 -3.14 -14.24 -19.67
CA GLY A 76 -3.47 -14.74 -20.98
C GLY A 76 -2.71 -14.06 -22.11
N ASP A 77 -2.84 -14.56 -23.34
CA ASP A 77 -2.13 -14.03 -24.52
C ASP A 77 -2.49 -12.60 -24.86
N LEU A 78 -3.68 -12.14 -24.45
CA LEU A 78 -4.13 -10.77 -24.70
C LEU A 78 -3.33 -9.74 -23.94
N ASP A 79 -2.94 -10.07 -22.71
CA ASP A 79 -2.15 -9.16 -21.87
C ASP A 79 -0.77 -8.91 -22.48
N GLU A 80 -0.10 -9.92 -23.00
CA GLU A 80 1.18 -9.75 -23.67
C GLU A 80 1.07 -8.93 -24.95
N LYS A 81 0.05 -9.19 -25.77
CA LYS A 81 -0.19 -8.45 -27.03
C LYS A 81 -0.52 -6.98 -26.78
N LYS A 82 -1.27 -6.70 -25.72
CA LYS A 82 -1.74 -5.37 -25.39
C LYS A 82 -0.72 -4.56 -24.59
N TYR A 83 0.00 -5.21 -23.67
CA TYR A 83 0.80 -4.52 -22.65
C TYR A 83 2.30 -4.86 -22.68
N GLY A 84 2.70 -5.80 -23.53
CA GLY A 84 4.10 -6.05 -23.86
C GLY A 84 5.00 -6.25 -22.64
N GLY A 85 5.92 -5.31 -22.44
CA GLY A 85 6.92 -5.36 -21.39
C GLY A 85 6.42 -5.20 -19.94
N GLN A 86 5.12 -4.94 -19.74
CA GLN A 86 4.54 -4.77 -18.40
C GLN A 86 3.95 -6.07 -17.81
N VAL A 87 4.31 -7.22 -18.34
CA VAL A 87 3.84 -8.51 -17.82
C VAL A 87 5.01 -9.45 -17.50
N PHE A 88 4.81 -10.30 -16.50
CA PHE A 88 5.68 -11.43 -16.19
C PHE A 88 4.85 -12.73 -16.17
N THR A 89 5.52 -13.87 -16.27
CA THR A 89 4.88 -15.19 -16.20
C THR A 89 5.27 -15.86 -14.89
N MET A 90 4.31 -16.43 -14.18
CA MET A 90 4.51 -17.23 -12.98
C MET A 90 3.86 -18.62 -13.13
N GLU A 91 4.23 -19.56 -12.26
CA GLU A 91 3.89 -20.97 -12.42
C GLU A 91 2.39 -21.22 -12.36
N HIS A 92 1.68 -20.71 -11.37
CA HIS A 92 0.25 -20.99 -11.15
C HIS A 92 -0.62 -19.74 -11.38
N SER A 93 -0.45 -19.09 -12.53
CA SER A 93 -1.15 -17.82 -12.84
C SER A 93 -2.68 -17.90 -12.85
N ASN A 94 -3.26 -19.10 -12.83
CA ASN A 94 -4.72 -19.35 -12.79
C ASN A 94 -5.26 -19.61 -11.38
N TYR A 95 -4.43 -19.56 -10.35
CA TYR A 95 -4.88 -19.70 -8.97
C TYR A 95 -5.55 -18.42 -8.48
N TRP A 96 -6.56 -18.56 -7.62
CA TRP A 96 -7.14 -17.44 -6.92
C TRP A 96 -7.35 -17.76 -5.42
N PRO A 97 -6.85 -16.89 -4.50
CA PRO A 97 -5.81 -15.88 -4.77
C PRO A 97 -4.57 -16.48 -5.42
N ALA A 98 -3.78 -15.66 -6.11
CA ALA A 98 -2.52 -16.10 -6.69
C ALA A 98 -1.42 -16.20 -5.62
N SER A 99 -0.40 -17.03 -5.88
CA SER A 99 0.72 -17.24 -4.97
C SER A 99 1.71 -16.05 -4.97
N ASP A 100 1.98 -15.49 -3.79
CA ASP A 100 3.03 -14.48 -3.61
C ASP A 100 4.42 -15.10 -3.75
N LEU A 101 4.59 -16.37 -3.35
CA LEU A 101 5.84 -17.11 -3.55
C LEU A 101 6.16 -17.28 -5.04
N ASP A 102 5.17 -17.65 -5.87
CA ASP A 102 5.37 -17.79 -7.31
C ASP A 102 5.70 -16.42 -7.96
N MET A 103 5.08 -15.34 -7.50
CA MET A 103 5.41 -13.98 -7.93
C MET A 103 6.87 -13.65 -7.61
N MET A 104 7.33 -13.87 -6.39
CA MET A 104 8.72 -13.56 -6.00
C MET A 104 9.73 -14.43 -6.74
N LYS A 105 9.44 -15.73 -6.95
CA LYS A 105 10.28 -16.60 -7.77
C LYS A 105 10.42 -16.11 -9.22
N ALA A 106 9.35 -15.57 -9.78
CA ALA A 106 9.36 -15.07 -11.15
C ALA A 106 10.07 -13.72 -11.30
N THR A 107 10.01 -12.84 -10.29
CA THR A 107 10.40 -11.43 -10.41
C THR A 107 11.73 -11.08 -9.75
N ILE A 108 12.14 -11.76 -8.69
CA ILE A 108 13.45 -11.52 -8.04
C ILE A 108 14.63 -11.57 -9.02
N PRO A 109 14.70 -12.49 -9.99
CA PRO A 109 15.79 -12.52 -10.96
C PRO A 109 15.94 -11.26 -11.81
N GLU A 110 14.91 -10.42 -11.90
CA GLU A 110 14.92 -9.20 -12.71
C GLU A 110 15.76 -8.07 -12.08
N TYR A 111 15.90 -8.05 -10.76
CA TYR A 111 16.55 -6.95 -10.05
C TYR A 111 17.68 -7.40 -9.09
N ILE A 112 17.73 -8.65 -8.69
CA ILE A 112 18.66 -9.12 -7.66
C ILE A 112 20.15 -8.90 -8.01
N GLN A 113 20.47 -8.75 -9.29
CA GLN A 113 21.83 -8.50 -9.78
C GLN A 113 22.18 -7.00 -9.87
N GLU A 114 21.21 -6.09 -9.75
CA GLU A 114 21.46 -4.67 -9.72
C GLU A 114 22.30 -4.29 -8.47
N ASP A 115 23.19 -3.33 -8.56
CA ASP A 115 23.99 -2.89 -7.40
C ASP A 115 23.11 -2.37 -6.27
N ARG A 116 22.13 -1.55 -6.62
CA ARG A 116 21.07 -1.04 -5.73
C ARG A 116 19.73 -1.15 -6.44
N PHE A 117 18.68 -1.42 -5.68
CA PHE A 117 17.31 -1.50 -6.18
C PHE A 117 16.30 -1.05 -5.13
N HIS A 118 15.14 -0.62 -5.60
CA HIS A 118 13.93 -0.43 -4.81
C HIS A 118 12.82 -1.27 -5.44
N VAL A 119 12.08 -2.02 -4.63
CA VAL A 119 11.01 -2.90 -5.13
C VAL A 119 9.76 -2.74 -4.28
N TYR A 120 8.63 -2.56 -4.94
CA TYR A 120 7.30 -2.58 -4.35
C TYR A 120 6.53 -3.82 -4.80
N TYR A 121 6.05 -4.61 -3.85
CA TYR A 121 5.20 -5.76 -4.10
C TYR A 121 3.78 -5.50 -3.60
N MET A 122 2.79 -5.55 -4.51
CA MET A 122 1.39 -5.67 -4.14
C MET A 122 1.01 -7.14 -4.14
N THR A 123 1.00 -7.75 -2.95
CA THR A 123 0.72 -9.17 -2.73
C THR A 123 -0.78 -9.47 -2.76
N VAL A 124 -1.16 -10.74 -2.96
CA VAL A 124 -2.57 -11.13 -3.12
C VAL A 124 -2.94 -12.43 -2.41
N SER A 125 -1.97 -13.23 -1.96
CA SER A 125 -2.23 -14.53 -1.33
C SER A 125 -3.17 -14.46 -0.13
N GLY A 126 -3.09 -13.39 0.67
CA GLY A 126 -3.95 -13.12 1.81
C GLY A 126 -5.35 -12.58 1.48
N HIS A 127 -5.77 -12.57 0.20
CA HIS A 127 -7.07 -12.05 -0.21
C HIS A 127 -8.24 -12.96 0.19
N MET A 128 -9.41 -12.36 0.40
CA MET A 128 -10.68 -13.08 0.66
C MET A 128 -11.11 -13.95 -0.56
N ASN A 129 -12.00 -14.94 -0.39
CA ASN A 129 -12.75 -15.35 0.81
C ASN A 129 -11.92 -16.29 1.67
N TYR A 130 -12.07 -16.20 2.98
CA TYR A 130 -11.31 -17.03 3.92
C TYR A 130 -12.01 -18.37 4.16
N ASN A 131 -11.82 -19.32 3.24
CA ASN A 131 -12.31 -20.68 3.33
C ASN A 131 -11.44 -21.64 2.51
N PHE A 132 -11.55 -22.95 2.77
CA PHE A 132 -10.70 -23.96 2.13
C PHE A 132 -11.24 -24.45 0.76
N THR A 133 -12.34 -23.92 0.26
CA THR A 133 -12.93 -24.33 -1.03
C THR A 133 -12.81 -23.26 -2.12
N GLY A 134 -12.96 -22.01 -1.78
CA GLY A 134 -12.89 -20.88 -2.71
C GLY A 134 -11.57 -20.11 -2.70
N ASN A 135 -10.72 -20.36 -1.70
CA ASN A 135 -9.42 -19.73 -1.58
C ASN A 135 -8.31 -20.78 -1.81
N LYS A 136 -7.58 -20.62 -2.91
CA LYS A 136 -6.58 -21.61 -3.30
C LYS A 136 -5.42 -21.65 -2.33
N MET A 137 -4.95 -20.50 -1.84
CA MET A 137 -3.83 -20.43 -0.89
C MET A 137 -4.22 -21.05 0.45
N SER A 138 -5.42 -20.75 0.98
CA SER A 138 -5.92 -21.43 2.18
C SER A 138 -6.02 -22.95 1.97
N SER A 139 -6.47 -23.40 0.79
CA SER A 139 -6.60 -24.82 0.46
C SER A 139 -5.23 -25.54 0.45
N LEU A 140 -4.17 -24.89 -0.02
CA LEU A 140 -2.83 -25.47 -0.08
C LEU A 140 -2.26 -25.73 1.33
N HIS A 141 -2.52 -24.85 2.28
CA HIS A 141 -1.99 -24.91 3.64
C HIS A 141 -3.03 -25.42 4.67
N LYS A 142 -4.10 -26.07 4.21
CA LYS A 142 -5.19 -26.52 5.09
C LYS A 142 -4.73 -27.48 6.20
N GLU A 143 -3.85 -28.41 5.87
CA GLU A 143 -3.38 -29.40 6.83
C GLU A 143 -2.44 -28.78 7.88
N ASP A 144 -1.70 -27.73 7.52
CA ASP A 144 -0.77 -27.04 8.42
C ASP A 144 -1.49 -26.28 9.55
N VAL A 145 -2.76 -25.93 9.35
CA VAL A 145 -3.59 -25.18 10.31
C VAL A 145 -4.71 -26.05 10.93
N ALA A 146 -4.77 -27.36 10.63
CA ALA A 146 -5.88 -28.22 11.00
C ALA A 146 -6.12 -28.28 12.51
N ASP A 147 -5.04 -28.29 13.29
CA ASP A 147 -5.08 -28.42 14.76
C ASP A 147 -5.14 -27.07 15.50
N LEU A 148 -5.17 -25.94 14.79
CA LEU A 148 -5.27 -24.63 15.45
C LEU A 148 -6.66 -24.45 16.08
N PRO A 149 -6.74 -23.85 17.30
CA PRO A 149 -7.97 -23.71 18.06
C PRO A 149 -8.84 -22.54 17.60
N TYR A 150 -8.99 -22.36 16.27
CA TYR A 150 -9.75 -21.27 15.66
C TYR A 150 -10.89 -21.80 14.80
N SER A 151 -11.85 -20.94 14.48
CA SER A 151 -12.90 -21.17 13.50
C SER A 151 -12.32 -21.58 12.14
N GLU A 152 -13.14 -22.14 11.26
CA GLU A 152 -12.72 -22.48 9.90
C GLU A 152 -12.21 -21.24 9.15
N GLU A 153 -12.91 -20.11 9.30
CA GLU A 153 -12.52 -18.84 8.67
C GLU A 153 -11.21 -18.31 9.23
N GLY A 154 -11.02 -18.35 10.55
CA GLY A 154 -9.76 -17.95 11.20
C GLY A 154 -8.58 -18.81 10.75
N ARG A 155 -8.77 -20.14 10.69
CA ARG A 155 -7.73 -21.05 10.16
C ARG A 155 -7.44 -20.81 8.67
N ALA A 156 -8.46 -20.57 7.87
CA ALA A 156 -8.27 -20.28 6.44
C ALA A 156 -7.54 -18.96 6.22
N TYR A 157 -7.79 -17.95 7.07
CA TYR A 157 -7.05 -16.68 7.05
C TYR A 157 -5.57 -16.89 7.39
N ILE A 158 -5.25 -17.65 8.43
CA ILE A 158 -3.87 -17.99 8.77
C ILE A 158 -3.22 -18.75 7.60
N ALA A 159 -3.90 -19.76 7.06
CA ALA A 159 -3.40 -20.59 5.97
C ALA A 159 -3.03 -19.77 4.72
N CYS A 160 -3.88 -18.83 4.28
CA CYS A 160 -3.54 -18.05 3.09
C CYS A 160 -2.39 -17.06 3.33
N ASN A 161 -2.17 -16.61 4.57
CA ASN A 161 -1.02 -15.76 4.91
C ASN A 161 0.30 -16.56 5.06
N MET A 162 0.26 -17.88 5.27
CA MET A 162 1.46 -18.73 5.22
C MET A 162 2.16 -18.65 3.84
N GLU A 163 1.42 -18.42 2.77
CA GLU A 163 1.99 -18.24 1.44
C GLU A 163 2.85 -16.96 1.34
N LEU A 164 2.43 -15.87 2.00
CA LEU A 164 3.24 -14.65 2.11
C LEU A 164 4.49 -14.89 2.96
N ASP A 165 4.39 -15.66 4.05
CA ASP A 165 5.53 -16.02 4.90
C ASP A 165 6.59 -16.81 4.10
N LEU A 166 6.16 -17.80 3.31
CA LEU A 166 7.04 -18.54 2.41
C LEU A 166 7.66 -17.66 1.32
N ALA A 167 6.91 -16.68 0.81
CA ALA A 167 7.43 -15.71 -0.15
C ALA A 167 8.52 -14.82 0.46
N LEU A 168 8.33 -14.37 1.70
CA LEU A 168 9.32 -13.60 2.46
C LEU A 168 10.55 -14.44 2.80
N GLN A 169 10.37 -15.69 3.21
CA GLN A 169 11.48 -16.62 3.41
C GLN A 169 12.33 -16.74 2.13
N TYR A 170 11.67 -16.98 1.00
CA TYR A 170 12.36 -17.09 -0.29
C TYR A 170 13.12 -15.80 -0.66
N LEU A 171 12.49 -14.63 -0.46
CA LEU A 171 13.14 -13.34 -0.70
C LEU A 171 14.40 -13.17 0.15
N ILE A 172 14.32 -13.47 1.46
CA ILE A 172 15.46 -13.37 2.39
C ILE A 172 16.59 -14.32 1.95
N GLU A 173 16.26 -15.57 1.58
CA GLU A 173 17.25 -16.53 1.08
C GLU A 173 17.94 -16.06 -0.21
N GLN A 174 17.20 -15.41 -1.13
CA GLN A 174 17.78 -14.87 -2.36
C GLN A 174 18.66 -13.65 -2.11
N LEU A 175 18.25 -12.76 -1.19
CA LEU A 175 19.04 -11.61 -0.77
C LEU A 175 20.35 -12.03 -0.10
N ASP A 176 20.30 -13.04 0.77
CA ASP A 176 21.49 -13.60 1.43
C ASP A 176 22.44 -14.23 0.41
N ALA A 177 21.92 -15.08 -0.47
CA ALA A 177 22.71 -15.71 -1.54
C ALA A 177 23.36 -14.71 -2.50
N ALA A 178 22.74 -13.52 -2.69
CA ALA A 178 23.30 -12.42 -3.47
C ALA A 178 24.23 -11.50 -2.67
N GLY A 179 24.41 -11.72 -1.36
CA GLY A 179 25.22 -10.86 -0.48
C GLY A 179 24.63 -9.47 -0.27
N LYS A 180 23.30 -9.35 -0.30
CA LYS A 180 22.58 -8.06 -0.20
C LYS A 180 21.73 -7.93 1.06
N LEU A 181 21.58 -9.00 1.83
CA LEU A 181 20.65 -9.06 2.97
C LEU A 181 20.93 -7.98 4.02
N GLU A 182 22.20 -7.80 4.41
CA GLU A 182 22.61 -6.83 5.43
C GLU A 182 22.33 -5.38 5.04
N ASN A 183 22.24 -5.09 3.74
CA ASN A 183 22.02 -3.75 3.19
C ASN A 183 20.59 -3.57 2.64
N THR A 184 19.67 -4.48 2.96
CA THR A 184 18.28 -4.41 2.50
C THR A 184 17.35 -4.13 3.67
N VAL A 185 16.45 -3.17 3.50
CA VAL A 185 15.32 -2.92 4.40
C VAL A 185 14.07 -3.51 3.78
N ILE A 186 13.34 -4.33 4.53
CA ILE A 186 12.02 -4.85 4.17
C ILE A 186 10.97 -4.09 4.98
N CYS A 187 10.02 -3.46 4.30
CA CYS A 187 8.90 -2.74 4.89
C CYS A 187 7.60 -3.47 4.58
N LEU A 188 6.88 -3.91 5.60
CA LEU A 188 5.60 -4.62 5.47
C LEU A 188 4.49 -3.77 6.08
N SER A 189 3.46 -3.49 5.29
CA SER A 189 2.23 -2.83 5.72
C SER A 189 1.03 -3.47 5.04
N ALA A 190 -0.08 -3.65 5.76
CA ALA A 190 -1.32 -4.01 5.10
C ALA A 190 -1.93 -2.77 4.41
N ASP A 191 -2.65 -3.02 3.32
CA ASP A 191 -3.42 -2.00 2.59
C ASP A 191 -4.76 -1.69 3.30
N HIS A 192 -5.37 -2.68 3.94
CA HIS A 192 -6.60 -2.57 4.72
C HIS A 192 -6.76 -3.76 5.68
N TYR A 193 -7.75 -3.69 6.60
CA TYR A 193 -8.13 -4.82 7.42
C TYR A 193 -8.87 -5.88 6.60
N PRO A 194 -8.94 -7.16 7.03
CA PRO A 194 -9.61 -8.23 6.29
C PRO A 194 -11.15 -8.11 6.38
N TYR A 195 -11.72 -7.14 5.69
CA TYR A 195 -13.15 -6.79 5.74
C TYR A 195 -14.11 -7.88 5.22
N GLY A 196 -13.56 -8.92 4.57
CA GLY A 196 -14.33 -10.10 4.18
C GLY A 196 -14.45 -11.16 5.29
N MET A 197 -13.93 -10.90 6.49
CA MET A 197 -14.02 -11.78 7.66
C MET A 197 -15.12 -11.31 8.61
N GLU A 198 -15.83 -12.25 9.21
CA GLU A 198 -16.79 -11.95 10.28
C GLU A 198 -16.06 -11.34 11.51
N VAL A 199 -16.66 -10.29 12.08
CA VAL A 199 -16.05 -9.56 13.21
C VAL A 199 -15.76 -10.50 14.39
N SER A 200 -16.64 -11.47 14.69
CA SER A 200 -16.41 -12.46 15.74
C SER A 200 -15.15 -13.31 15.51
N ASN A 201 -14.78 -13.57 14.25
CA ASN A 201 -13.58 -14.33 13.92
C ASN A 201 -12.32 -13.44 13.95
N LEU A 202 -12.46 -12.13 13.70
CA LEU A 202 -11.39 -11.17 13.99
C LEU A 202 -11.13 -11.08 15.51
N GLU A 203 -12.18 -11.02 16.33
CA GLU A 203 -12.07 -11.02 17.79
C GLU A 203 -11.45 -12.32 18.33
N GLU A 204 -11.81 -13.46 17.72
CA GLU A 204 -11.19 -14.76 18.02
C GLU A 204 -9.68 -14.73 17.76
N LEU A 205 -9.25 -14.25 16.61
CA LEU A 205 -7.83 -14.14 16.24
C LEU A 205 -7.09 -13.11 17.11
N ALA A 206 -7.74 -11.99 17.44
CA ALA A 206 -7.19 -10.96 18.32
C ALA A 206 -7.10 -11.42 19.79
N GLY A 207 -7.81 -12.49 20.18
CA GLY A 207 -7.89 -12.98 21.55
C GLY A 207 -8.63 -12.03 22.51
N ARG A 208 -9.37 -11.05 21.97
CA ARG A 208 -10.14 -10.05 22.73
C ARG A 208 -11.28 -9.46 21.89
N PRO A 209 -12.33 -8.94 22.53
CA PRO A 209 -13.29 -8.11 21.81
C PRO A 209 -12.63 -6.88 21.17
N LEU A 210 -13.13 -6.48 20.01
CA LEU A 210 -12.74 -5.23 19.38
C LEU A 210 -13.50 -4.07 20.01
N ASP A 211 -12.79 -3.04 20.49
CA ASP A 211 -13.36 -1.90 21.16
C ASP A 211 -13.72 -0.78 20.18
N GLY A 212 -15.00 -0.52 20.07
CA GLY A 212 -15.53 0.56 19.23
C GLY A 212 -15.32 0.34 17.73
N THR A 213 -15.60 1.39 16.96
CA THR A 213 -15.58 1.35 15.49
C THR A 213 -14.22 1.65 14.88
N LEU A 214 -13.24 2.05 15.66
CA LEU A 214 -11.90 2.41 15.17
C LEU A 214 -10.86 1.31 15.39
N ASP A 215 -11.03 0.47 16.40
CA ASP A 215 -10.10 -0.59 16.77
C ASP A 215 -9.92 -1.65 15.66
N ILE A 216 -10.97 -1.92 14.88
CA ILE A 216 -10.93 -2.85 13.75
C ILE A 216 -9.88 -2.45 12.68
N TYR A 217 -9.46 -1.20 12.64
CA TYR A 217 -8.45 -0.69 11.71
C TYR A 217 -7.03 -0.73 12.27
N HIS A 218 -6.87 -1.21 13.51
CA HIS A 218 -5.55 -1.34 14.13
C HIS A 218 -4.71 -2.38 13.38
N ASN A 219 -3.51 -1.98 13.00
CA ASN A 219 -2.60 -2.78 12.18
C ASN A 219 -1.14 -2.53 12.59
N ASN A 220 -0.22 -3.31 12.09
CA ASN A 220 1.20 -3.17 12.36
C ASN A 220 1.96 -2.74 11.10
N LEU A 221 2.96 -1.90 11.29
CA LEU A 221 4.04 -1.66 10.35
C LEU A 221 5.27 -2.42 10.83
N ILE A 222 5.89 -3.21 9.95
CA ILE A 222 7.13 -3.90 10.24
C ILE A 222 8.21 -3.34 9.31
N LEU A 223 9.25 -2.75 9.92
CA LEU A 223 10.49 -2.40 9.24
C LEU A 223 11.56 -3.38 9.72
N TRP A 224 12.17 -4.10 8.80
CA TRP A 224 13.13 -5.14 9.11
C TRP A 224 14.41 -5.01 8.28
N ASN A 225 15.54 -5.26 8.94
CA ASN A 225 16.84 -5.46 8.34
C ASN A 225 17.58 -6.52 9.19
N SER A 226 18.43 -7.35 8.60
CA SER A 226 19.10 -8.46 9.30
C SER A 226 20.03 -8.02 10.44
N GLU A 227 20.53 -6.79 10.39
CA GLU A 227 21.49 -6.25 11.36
C GLU A 227 20.87 -5.36 12.43
N MET A 228 19.56 -5.04 12.31
CA MET A 228 18.92 -4.16 13.28
C MET A 228 18.53 -4.90 14.57
N GLU A 229 18.68 -4.22 15.69
CA GLU A 229 18.07 -4.65 16.94
C GLU A 229 16.55 -4.42 16.91
N THR A 230 15.80 -5.31 17.60
CA THR A 230 14.35 -5.15 17.71
C THR A 230 14.02 -3.90 18.53
N VAL A 231 13.25 -2.99 17.93
CA VAL A 231 12.71 -1.79 18.56
C VAL A 231 11.20 -1.80 18.43
N GLU A 232 10.48 -1.71 19.54
CA GLU A 232 9.04 -1.54 19.55
C GLU A 232 8.71 -0.04 19.59
N VAL A 233 8.02 0.44 18.56
CA VAL A 233 7.52 1.82 18.48
C VAL A 233 6.05 1.84 18.82
N THR A 234 5.72 2.34 20.01
CA THR A 234 4.34 2.42 20.54
C THR A 234 3.63 3.72 20.19
N LYS A 235 4.33 4.65 19.52
CA LYS A 235 3.74 5.89 19.02
C LYS A 235 2.62 5.60 18.05
N THR A 236 1.45 6.17 18.30
CA THR A 236 0.30 6.08 17.39
C THR A 236 0.67 6.64 16.01
N ALA A 237 0.49 5.83 14.98
CA ALA A 237 0.87 6.16 13.60
C ALA A 237 -0.18 5.64 12.60
N SER A 238 -0.08 6.05 11.35
CA SER A 238 -0.93 5.58 10.26
C SER A 238 -0.13 5.26 9.01
N SER A 239 -0.78 4.63 8.03
CA SER A 239 -0.14 4.35 6.73
C SER A 239 0.34 5.62 6.00
N LEU A 240 -0.25 6.80 6.28
CA LEU A 240 0.23 8.09 5.77
C LEU A 240 1.68 8.40 6.18
N ASP A 241 2.10 7.87 7.32
CA ASP A 241 3.39 8.15 7.93
C ASP A 241 4.52 7.28 7.35
N ILE A 242 4.19 6.24 6.57
CA ILE A 242 5.16 5.28 6.02
C ILE A 242 6.14 5.98 5.08
N LEU A 243 5.65 6.71 4.10
CA LEU A 243 6.51 7.36 3.10
C LEU A 243 7.46 8.39 3.74
N PRO A 244 7.02 9.35 4.57
CA PRO A 244 7.94 10.27 5.26
C PRO A 244 8.97 9.54 6.15
N THR A 245 8.57 8.45 6.80
CA THR A 245 9.48 7.63 7.62
C THR A 245 10.57 6.97 6.77
N LEU A 246 10.19 6.40 5.63
CA LEU A 246 11.15 5.78 4.72
C LEU A 246 12.09 6.83 4.11
N LEU A 247 11.59 8.00 3.72
CA LEU A 247 12.42 9.08 3.21
C LEU A 247 13.47 9.51 4.22
N ASN A 248 13.10 9.68 5.48
CA ASN A 248 14.05 10.01 6.54
C ASN A 248 15.02 8.86 6.84
N LEU A 249 14.53 7.62 6.91
CA LEU A 249 15.34 6.42 7.17
C LEU A 249 16.45 6.25 6.12
N PHE A 250 16.16 6.52 4.86
CA PHE A 250 17.13 6.47 3.76
C PHE A 250 17.97 7.75 3.61
N GLY A 251 17.74 8.77 4.44
CA GLY A 251 18.51 10.02 4.46
C GLY A 251 18.24 10.92 3.26
N PHE A 252 17.09 10.81 2.62
CA PHE A 252 16.71 11.73 1.55
C PHE A 252 16.44 13.14 2.09
N ASP A 253 16.89 14.15 1.37
CA ASP A 253 16.51 15.54 1.59
C ASP A 253 15.11 15.76 0.98
N TYR A 254 14.10 15.95 1.83
CA TYR A 254 12.70 16.08 1.40
C TYR A 254 11.97 17.17 2.19
N ASP A 255 10.97 17.76 1.57
CA ASP A 255 10.08 18.73 2.23
C ASP A 255 8.87 18.00 2.84
N ALA A 256 8.85 17.86 4.16
CA ALA A 256 7.76 17.22 4.89
C ALA A 256 6.39 17.87 4.66
N ARG A 257 6.32 19.11 4.17
CA ARG A 257 5.06 19.79 3.83
C ARG A 257 4.38 19.21 2.59
N LEU A 258 5.09 18.43 1.79
CA LEU A 258 4.54 17.77 0.59
C LEU A 258 3.65 16.57 0.92
N TYR A 259 3.62 16.12 2.17
CA TYR A 259 2.90 14.94 2.62
C TYR A 259 1.86 15.25 3.67
N ALA A 260 0.82 14.43 3.78
CA ALA A 260 -0.16 14.49 4.86
C ALA A 260 0.31 13.79 6.13
N GLY A 261 1.18 12.77 5.97
CA GLY A 261 1.80 12.01 7.05
C GLY A 261 3.05 12.68 7.62
N LYS A 262 3.64 12.02 8.62
CA LYS A 262 4.84 12.48 9.35
C LYS A 262 5.77 11.30 9.56
N ASP A 263 7.05 11.57 9.76
CA ASP A 263 8.00 10.56 10.18
C ASP A 263 7.64 10.00 11.56
N ILE A 264 7.41 8.69 11.63
CA ILE A 264 7.05 7.96 12.87
C ILE A 264 8.17 8.09 13.91
N LEU A 265 9.43 8.14 13.48
CA LEU A 265 10.60 8.17 14.35
C LEU A 265 10.94 9.57 14.86
N SER A 266 10.24 10.60 14.37
CA SER A 266 10.42 12.00 14.82
C SER A 266 9.68 12.30 16.13
N GLU A 267 10.00 13.46 16.75
CA GLU A 267 9.31 13.98 17.95
C GLU A 267 7.95 14.63 17.65
N THR A 268 7.45 14.54 16.40
CA THR A 268 6.17 15.16 16.04
C THR A 268 5.00 14.48 16.74
N SER A 269 3.99 15.24 17.14
CA SER A 269 2.76 14.71 17.73
C SER A 269 2.02 13.80 16.74
N PRO A 270 1.54 12.63 17.16
CA PRO A 270 0.83 11.69 16.31
C PRO A 270 -0.52 12.22 15.86
N LEU A 271 -0.94 11.80 14.66
CA LEU A 271 -2.28 12.06 14.13
C LEU A 271 -2.69 10.96 13.16
N VAL A 272 -3.51 10.03 13.62
CA VAL A 272 -4.16 9.04 12.75
C VAL A 272 -5.48 9.62 12.23
N ILE A 273 -5.71 9.50 10.92
CA ILE A 273 -6.90 10.03 10.25
C ILE A 273 -7.64 8.89 9.56
N PHE A 274 -8.95 8.82 9.78
CA PHE A 274 -9.84 7.85 9.14
C PHE A 274 -10.63 8.49 7.98
N ALA A 275 -11.09 7.66 7.04
CA ALA A 275 -11.80 8.12 5.85
C ALA A 275 -13.05 8.99 6.15
N ASP A 276 -13.71 8.77 7.26
CA ASP A 276 -14.85 9.57 7.71
C ASP A 276 -14.43 10.86 8.45
N ARG A 277 -13.11 11.14 8.54
CA ARG A 277 -12.50 12.24 9.31
C ARG A 277 -12.58 12.06 10.83
N SER A 278 -12.81 10.83 11.32
CA SER A 278 -12.46 10.47 12.69
C SER A 278 -10.95 10.54 12.82
N PHE A 279 -10.42 10.67 14.03
CA PHE A 279 -8.98 10.75 14.25
C PHE A 279 -8.58 10.27 15.65
N ILE A 280 -7.31 9.92 15.78
CA ILE A 280 -6.65 9.60 17.05
C ILE A 280 -5.37 10.43 17.16
N THR A 281 -5.14 11.00 18.34
CA THR A 281 -3.88 11.65 18.74
C THR A 281 -3.35 10.98 20.01
N ASP A 282 -2.26 11.48 20.56
CA ASP A 282 -1.76 11.12 21.90
C ASP A 282 -2.67 11.60 23.05
N LYS A 283 -3.59 12.51 22.79
CA LYS A 283 -4.45 13.13 23.82
C LYS A 283 -5.91 12.75 23.71
N VAL A 284 -6.41 12.53 22.51
CA VAL A 284 -7.84 12.35 22.26
C VAL A 284 -8.11 11.47 21.06
N SER A 285 -9.14 10.64 21.18
CA SER A 285 -9.80 9.94 20.09
C SER A 285 -11.16 10.59 19.80
N TYR A 286 -11.44 10.84 18.53
CA TYR A 286 -12.71 11.42 18.08
C TYR A 286 -13.35 10.57 16.99
N ASN A 287 -14.55 10.07 17.25
CA ASN A 287 -15.36 9.38 16.26
C ASN A 287 -16.39 10.37 15.67
N LYS A 288 -16.23 10.71 14.41
CA LYS A 288 -17.09 11.69 13.73
C LYS A 288 -18.53 11.20 13.55
N LYS A 289 -18.74 9.89 13.38
CA LYS A 289 -20.06 9.29 13.15
C LYS A 289 -20.90 9.29 14.43
N SER A 290 -20.35 8.82 15.55
CA SER A 290 -21.01 8.80 16.86
C SER A 290 -20.93 10.14 17.60
N LYS A 291 -20.03 11.05 17.19
CA LYS A 291 -19.65 12.27 17.91
C LYS A 291 -18.97 12.02 19.25
N GLU A 292 -18.54 10.83 19.49
CA GLU A 292 -17.85 10.42 20.69
C GLU A 292 -16.45 11.04 20.76
N VAL A 293 -16.10 11.52 21.95
CA VAL A 293 -14.78 12.07 22.27
C VAL A 293 -14.26 11.33 23.49
N VAL A 294 -13.11 10.66 23.35
CA VAL A 294 -12.47 9.93 24.44
C VAL A 294 -11.08 10.55 24.66
N TRP A 295 -10.91 11.15 25.82
CA TRP A 295 -9.62 11.70 26.22
C TRP A 295 -8.73 10.60 26.80
N ALA A 296 -7.43 10.69 26.55
CA ALA A 296 -6.46 9.76 27.11
C ALA A 296 -6.41 9.90 28.64
N ASP A 297 -5.98 8.83 29.31
CA ASP A 297 -5.87 8.80 30.76
C ASP A 297 -4.97 9.92 31.28
N GLY A 298 -5.50 10.69 32.23
CA GLY A 298 -4.78 11.82 32.85
C GLY A 298 -4.74 13.10 32.02
N VAL A 299 -5.42 13.12 30.86
CA VAL A 299 -5.54 14.33 30.02
C VAL A 299 -6.86 15.03 30.37
N GLU A 300 -6.77 16.31 30.77
CA GLU A 300 -7.96 17.13 30.97
C GLU A 300 -8.61 17.50 29.62
N PRO A 301 -9.95 17.44 29.50
CA PRO A 301 -10.66 17.85 28.28
C PRO A 301 -10.31 19.28 27.85
N ASP A 302 -10.01 19.46 26.57
CA ASP A 302 -9.63 20.74 25.94
C ASP A 302 -10.34 20.90 24.60
N ASP A 303 -11.46 21.63 24.60
CA ASP A 303 -12.26 21.85 23.40
C ASP A 303 -11.52 22.68 22.34
N GLU A 304 -10.61 23.59 22.73
CA GLU A 304 -9.81 24.38 21.78
C GLU A 304 -8.82 23.47 21.03
N TYR A 305 -8.15 22.57 21.75
CA TYR A 305 -7.28 21.54 21.15
C TYR A 305 -8.09 20.64 20.19
N LEU A 306 -9.26 20.13 20.63
CA LEU A 306 -10.10 19.27 19.82
C LEU A 306 -10.53 19.94 18.51
N ASP A 307 -10.91 21.22 18.56
CA ASP A 307 -11.33 21.99 17.39
C ASP A 307 -10.15 22.35 16.48
N ALA A 308 -8.96 22.57 17.04
CA ALA A 308 -7.73 22.73 16.28
C ALA A 308 -7.38 21.46 15.48
N VAL A 309 -7.46 20.28 16.10
CA VAL A 309 -7.22 18.99 15.41
C VAL A 309 -8.28 18.73 14.33
N LYS A 310 -9.57 18.99 14.58
CA LYS A 310 -10.61 18.90 13.54
C LYS A 310 -10.32 19.80 12.34
N SER A 311 -9.81 21.00 12.59
CA SER A 311 -9.44 21.98 11.55
C SER A 311 -8.21 21.48 10.78
N GLN A 312 -7.22 20.92 11.46
CA GLN A 312 -6.04 20.31 10.84
C GLN A 312 -6.43 19.13 9.93
N VAL A 313 -7.27 18.20 10.41
CA VAL A 313 -7.77 17.07 9.61
C VAL A 313 -8.48 17.57 8.35
N LYS A 314 -9.35 18.58 8.47
CA LYS A 314 -10.02 19.20 7.31
C LYS A 314 -8.99 19.80 6.34
N GLY A 315 -7.98 20.48 6.86
CA GLY A 315 -6.89 21.07 6.07
C GLY A 315 -6.13 20.03 5.26
N LEU A 316 -5.75 18.91 5.87
CA LEU A 316 -5.00 17.82 5.22
C LEU A 316 -5.81 17.14 4.11
N TYR A 317 -7.13 16.96 4.30
CA TYR A 317 -8.01 16.47 3.22
C TYR A 317 -8.05 17.43 2.04
N ASN A 318 -8.22 18.74 2.31
CA ASN A 318 -8.27 19.75 1.25
C ASN A 318 -6.92 19.86 0.53
N TYR A 319 -5.82 19.74 1.25
CA TYR A 319 -4.46 19.73 0.71
C TYR A 319 -4.26 18.54 -0.23
N SER A 320 -4.53 17.32 0.23
CA SER A 320 -4.36 16.11 -0.57
C SER A 320 -5.22 16.13 -1.84
N ALA A 321 -6.49 16.56 -1.73
CA ALA A 321 -7.36 16.73 -2.89
C ALA A 321 -6.84 17.82 -3.83
N GLY A 322 -6.28 18.91 -3.31
CA GLY A 322 -5.73 20.02 -4.07
C GLY A 322 -4.54 19.61 -4.94
N ILE A 323 -3.71 18.66 -4.46
CA ILE A 323 -2.57 18.15 -5.22
C ILE A 323 -3.05 17.54 -6.55
N LEU A 324 -4.02 16.61 -6.51
CA LEU A 324 -4.56 15.99 -7.72
C LEU A 324 -5.42 16.98 -8.54
N ASN A 325 -6.31 17.74 -7.89
CA ASN A 325 -7.24 18.61 -8.63
C ASN A 325 -6.56 19.75 -9.40
N GLN A 326 -5.32 20.08 -9.06
CA GLN A 326 -4.59 21.21 -9.62
C GLN A 326 -3.26 20.79 -10.24
N ASN A 327 -2.94 19.50 -10.27
CA ASN A 327 -1.62 18.99 -10.62
C ASN A 327 -0.50 19.79 -9.89
N PHE A 328 -0.67 19.94 -8.56
CA PHE A 328 0.10 20.91 -7.77
C PHE A 328 1.59 20.57 -7.71
N TYR A 329 1.96 19.29 -7.70
CA TYR A 329 3.35 18.87 -7.63
C TYR A 329 4.18 19.33 -8.82
N LYS A 330 3.57 19.48 -10.00
CA LYS A 330 4.20 20.09 -11.16
C LYS A 330 4.73 21.51 -10.85
N TYR A 331 3.89 22.33 -10.25
CA TYR A 331 4.29 23.71 -9.92
C TYR A 331 5.35 23.77 -8.82
N VAL A 332 5.33 22.81 -7.89
CA VAL A 332 6.38 22.69 -6.86
C VAL A 332 7.70 22.31 -7.51
N GLU A 333 7.71 21.28 -8.37
CA GLU A 333 8.91 20.82 -9.05
C GLU A 333 9.50 21.93 -9.95
N GLU A 334 8.67 22.62 -10.73
CA GLU A 334 9.10 23.74 -11.58
C GLU A 334 9.69 24.92 -10.77
N ALA A 335 9.31 25.06 -9.50
CA ALA A 335 9.84 26.11 -8.61
C ALA A 335 11.12 25.70 -7.87
N LEU A 336 11.45 24.40 -7.83
CA LEU A 336 12.66 23.89 -7.20
C LEU A 336 13.87 24.03 -8.13
N PRO A 337 15.11 24.12 -7.57
CA PRO A 337 16.32 23.96 -8.36
C PRO A 337 16.34 22.64 -9.12
N GLU A 338 16.94 22.63 -10.32
CA GLU A 338 16.95 21.46 -11.23
C GLU A 338 17.51 20.17 -10.57
N GLU A 339 18.42 20.32 -9.61
CA GLU A 339 18.97 19.20 -8.84
C GLU A 339 17.92 18.41 -8.03
N TYR A 340 16.78 19.03 -7.71
CA TYR A 340 15.66 18.41 -6.96
C TYR A 340 14.52 17.90 -7.86
N HIS A 341 14.63 18.09 -9.18
CA HIS A 341 13.64 17.57 -10.10
C HIS A 341 13.72 16.03 -10.18
N SER A 342 12.60 15.40 -10.47
CA SER A 342 12.53 13.95 -10.66
C SER A 342 13.50 13.48 -11.74
N LYS A 343 14.28 12.45 -11.45
CA LYS A 343 15.29 11.86 -12.34
C LYS A 343 14.90 10.45 -12.80
N VAL A 344 13.62 10.14 -12.77
CA VAL A 344 13.13 8.87 -13.31
C VAL A 344 13.45 8.80 -14.80
N ASP A 345 14.31 7.85 -15.18
CA ASP A 345 14.64 7.64 -16.58
C ASP A 345 13.48 6.92 -17.27
N PRO A 346 12.89 7.51 -18.33
CA PRO A 346 11.82 6.85 -19.09
C PRO A 346 12.22 5.48 -19.67
N GLU A 347 13.51 5.23 -19.90
CA GLU A 347 14.01 3.93 -20.37
C GLU A 347 13.92 2.82 -19.29
N TRP A 348 13.80 3.20 -18.01
CA TRP A 348 13.59 2.24 -16.93
C TRP A 348 12.15 1.73 -16.85
N ILE A 349 11.23 2.46 -17.46
CA ILE A 349 9.81 2.15 -17.42
C ILE A 349 9.45 1.25 -18.60
N ALA A 350 8.86 0.09 -18.31
CA ALA A 350 8.40 -0.81 -19.35
C ALA A 350 7.39 -0.09 -20.27
N PRO A 351 7.58 -0.16 -21.60
CA PRO A 351 6.70 0.54 -22.54
C PRO A 351 5.25 0.03 -22.41
N HIS A 352 4.33 0.94 -22.23
CA HIS A 352 2.90 0.66 -22.32
C HIS A 352 2.34 1.18 -23.66
N PRO A 353 1.28 0.54 -24.20
CA PRO A 353 0.66 1.03 -25.42
C PRO A 353 0.12 2.43 -25.20
N LYS A 354 0.37 3.32 -26.16
CA LYS A 354 -0.32 4.61 -26.19
C LYS A 354 -1.82 4.31 -26.22
N THR A 355 -2.55 4.78 -25.23
CA THR A 355 -4.01 4.69 -25.23
C THR A 355 -4.52 5.34 -26.50
N GLU A 356 -5.06 4.55 -27.44
CA GLU A 356 -5.88 5.13 -28.50
C GLU A 356 -7.03 5.84 -27.80
N THR A 357 -7.15 7.14 -27.98
CA THR A 357 -8.27 7.94 -27.48
C THR A 357 -9.56 7.18 -27.80
N PRO A 358 -10.45 6.86 -26.84
CA PRO A 358 -11.68 6.15 -27.14
C PRO A 358 -12.43 6.98 -28.18
N LYS A 359 -12.68 6.41 -29.36
CA LYS A 359 -13.67 6.98 -30.26
C LYS A 359 -14.97 7.00 -29.48
N GLU A 360 -15.56 8.18 -29.31
CA GLU A 360 -16.91 8.36 -28.76
C GLU A 360 -17.86 7.37 -29.44
N ASN A 361 -18.15 6.28 -28.79
CA ASN A 361 -19.26 5.41 -29.16
C ASN A 361 -20.51 5.92 -28.43
N THR A 362 -21.20 6.83 -29.07
CA THR A 362 -22.61 7.11 -28.82
C THR A 362 -23.43 5.88 -29.23
N ALA A 363 -23.63 4.94 -28.33
CA ALA A 363 -24.77 4.00 -28.38
C ALA A 363 -24.91 3.33 -27.01
N GLY A 364 -26.06 3.55 -26.39
CA GLY A 364 -26.37 3.05 -25.07
C GLY A 364 -26.39 1.52 -25.00
N SER A 365 -25.96 1.02 -23.88
CA SER A 365 -26.50 -0.20 -23.28
C SER A 365 -26.36 -0.07 -21.77
N THR A 366 -27.50 0.00 -21.13
CA THR A 366 -27.73 -0.27 -19.74
C THR A 366 -27.28 -1.72 -19.46
N GLU A 367 -26.21 -1.88 -18.72
CA GLU A 367 -25.96 -3.14 -18.03
C GLU A 367 -26.01 -2.93 -16.52
N ALA A 368 -26.80 -3.81 -15.91
CA ALA A 368 -27.21 -3.79 -14.54
C ALA A 368 -25.99 -3.96 -13.60
N ALA A 369 -25.90 -3.06 -12.64
CA ALA A 369 -25.09 -3.27 -11.45
C ALA A 369 -25.63 -4.50 -10.71
N GLY A 370 -24.88 -5.59 -10.73
CA GLY A 370 -25.05 -6.70 -9.80
C GLY A 370 -24.56 -6.22 -8.42
N THR A 371 -25.52 -6.02 -7.54
CA THR A 371 -25.29 -5.93 -6.10
C THR A 371 -24.88 -7.32 -5.62
N GLU A 372 -23.65 -7.49 -5.19
CA GLU A 372 -23.29 -8.57 -4.27
C GLU A 372 -23.04 -7.95 -2.89
N GLU A 373 -23.79 -8.45 -1.92
CA GLU A 373 -23.73 -8.17 -0.48
C GLU A 373 -22.40 -8.60 0.16
#